data_4bdd852b0609e30a02df6e15f964b860
#
_entry.id   4bdd852b0609e30a02df6e15f964b860
#
_cell.length_a   1.000
_cell.length_b   1.000
_cell.length_c   1.000
_cell.angle_alpha   90.00
_cell.angle_beta   90.00
_cell.angle_gamma   90.00
#
_symmetry.space_group_name_H-M   'P 1'
#
loop_
_entity.id
_entity.type
_entity.pdbx_description
1 polymer ?
#
loop_
_entity_poly.entity_id
_entity_poly.type
_entity_poly.pdbx_seq_one_letter_code
_entity_poly.pdbx_strand_id
1 'polypeptide(L)'
;MKFKSTKHWKCKDVQIVESIIPSQTIGYFNEILKQAASDFYNYNGSLAKETLSKVVVKKKESFIDTIFALIATEENEALRTDLFTKLEGYPLLRWRLFTLNKIFGNAENTDAFLTAHTKRVEWQIRRIYRVRNLIVHSGTMPAYTNLLIENLHNYFDTFLNMVIDDAIKYKRAKTVEQAILEMNFKANLLTKNLEKHKKASMTLDTYKYILCESLH
;
A
#
# COMPACT_ATOMS: atom_id res chain seq x y z
N MET A 1 43.77 2.40 18.97
CA MET A 1 42.71 1.51 18.43
C MET A 1 42.11 2.15 17.19
N LYS A 2 42.44 1.69 15.98
CA LYS A 2 41.93 2.28 14.73
C LYS A 2 40.61 1.58 14.37
N PHE A 3 39.48 2.27 14.54
CA PHE A 3 38.22 1.81 13.99
C PHE A 3 38.30 1.88 12.45
N LYS A 4 38.48 0.74 11.79
CA LYS A 4 38.27 0.59 10.38
C LYS A 4 36.76 0.61 10.11
N SER A 5 36.24 1.78 9.75
CA SER A 5 34.91 1.91 9.15
C SER A 5 34.95 1.26 7.76
N THR A 6 34.57 0.00 7.67
CA THR A 6 34.25 -0.62 6.38
C THR A 6 32.91 -0.06 5.93
N LYS A 7 32.92 1.12 5.29
CA LYS A 7 31.80 1.57 4.45
C LYS A 7 31.69 0.58 3.30
N HIS A 8 30.85 -0.43 3.46
CA HIS A 8 30.36 -1.23 2.35
C HIS A 8 29.56 -0.29 1.44
N TRP A 9 30.14 0.12 0.32
CA TRP A 9 29.44 0.88 -0.71
C TRP A 9 28.37 -0.04 -1.29
N LYS A 10 27.11 0.12 -0.85
CA LYS A 10 25.98 -0.54 -1.50
C LYS A 10 25.91 -0.09 -2.96
N CYS A 11 25.61 -1.02 -3.88
CA CYS A 11 25.35 -0.65 -5.28
C CYS A 11 24.27 0.44 -5.36
N LYS A 12 24.38 1.36 -6.31
CA LYS A 12 23.45 2.50 -6.45
C LYS A 12 22.00 2.06 -6.64
N ASP A 13 21.76 0.94 -7.31
CA ASP A 13 20.42 0.38 -7.48
C ASP A 13 19.82 -0.07 -6.13
N VAL A 14 20.63 -0.62 -5.22
CA VAL A 14 20.19 -1.00 -3.87
C VAL A 14 19.81 0.24 -3.07
N GLN A 15 20.58 1.31 -3.14
CA GLN A 15 20.30 2.56 -2.44
C GLN A 15 18.99 3.19 -2.92
N ILE A 16 18.73 3.20 -4.23
CA ILE A 16 17.49 3.70 -4.83
C ILE A 16 16.29 2.87 -4.34
N VAL A 17 16.41 1.55 -4.39
CA VAL A 17 15.37 0.62 -3.91
C VAL A 17 15.05 0.89 -2.44
N GLU A 18 16.05 0.91 -1.58
CA GLU A 18 15.90 1.13 -0.14
C GLU A 18 15.28 2.50 0.20
N SER A 19 15.45 3.52 -0.66
CA SER A 19 14.87 4.84 -0.46
C SER A 19 13.40 4.93 -0.91
N ILE A 20 13.01 4.22 -1.97
CA ILE A 20 11.68 4.34 -2.59
C ILE A 20 10.69 3.32 -2.02
N ILE A 21 11.12 2.08 -1.75
CA ILE A 21 10.24 0.99 -1.29
C ILE A 21 9.37 1.38 -0.09
N PRO A 22 9.86 2.04 0.96
CA PRO A 22 9.04 2.40 2.11
C PRO A 22 7.83 3.24 1.75
N SER A 23 7.99 4.22 0.86
CA SER A 23 6.89 5.06 0.39
C SER A 23 5.81 4.26 -0.36
N GLN A 24 6.21 3.24 -1.11
CA GLN A 24 5.28 2.37 -1.85
C GLN A 24 4.58 1.35 -0.96
N THR A 25 5.06 1.17 0.26
CA THR A 25 4.53 0.17 1.21
C THR A 25 3.49 0.78 2.14
N ILE A 26 3.79 1.97 2.71
CA ILE A 26 3.01 2.59 3.79
C ILE A 26 1.58 2.90 3.37
N GLY A 27 1.35 3.58 2.26
CA GLY A 27 0.02 4.01 1.81
C GLY A 27 -0.79 2.96 1.06
N TYR A 28 -0.20 1.80 0.76
CA TYR A 28 -0.72 0.85 -0.23
C TYR A 28 -2.11 0.30 0.11
N PHE A 29 -2.36 -0.05 1.36
CA PHE A 29 -3.66 -0.58 1.78
C PHE A 29 -4.78 0.45 1.62
N ASN A 30 -4.53 1.69 2.04
CA ASN A 30 -5.49 2.77 1.92
C ASN A 30 -5.82 3.06 0.44
N GLU A 31 -4.83 3.03 -0.44
CA GLU A 31 -5.05 3.24 -1.87
C GLU A 31 -5.88 2.13 -2.50
N ILE A 32 -5.64 0.86 -2.13
CA ILE A 32 -6.46 -0.26 -2.60
C ILE A 32 -7.91 -0.14 -2.14
N LEU A 33 -8.14 0.25 -0.88
CA LEU A 33 -9.47 0.44 -0.33
C LEU A 33 -10.20 1.62 -0.97
N LYS A 34 -9.51 2.75 -1.18
CA LYS A 34 -10.05 3.91 -1.92
C LYS A 34 -10.45 3.53 -3.34
N GLN A 35 -9.60 2.77 -4.01
CA GLN A 35 -9.88 2.35 -5.39
C GLN A 35 -11.05 1.36 -5.45
N ALA A 36 -11.15 0.42 -4.52
CA ALA A 36 -12.30 -0.48 -4.42
C ALA A 36 -13.61 0.29 -4.16
N ALA A 37 -13.55 1.30 -3.30
CA ALA A 37 -14.68 2.20 -3.05
C ALA A 37 -15.08 2.97 -4.32
N SER A 38 -14.09 3.55 -5.02
CA SER A 38 -14.33 4.27 -6.28
C SER A 38 -14.99 3.38 -7.33
N ASP A 39 -14.50 2.16 -7.51
CA ASP A 39 -15.08 1.20 -8.44
C ASP A 39 -16.52 0.84 -8.06
N PHE A 40 -16.80 0.68 -6.77
CA PHE A 40 -18.14 0.38 -6.27
C PHE A 40 -19.11 1.54 -6.54
N TYR A 41 -18.69 2.78 -6.27
CA TYR A 41 -19.50 3.97 -6.56
C TYR A 41 -19.71 4.19 -8.04
N ASN A 42 -18.68 4.00 -8.86
CA ASN A 42 -18.76 4.15 -10.33
C ASN A 42 -19.68 3.11 -10.95
N TYR A 43 -19.74 1.92 -10.38
CA TYR A 43 -20.66 0.87 -10.82
C TYR A 43 -22.12 1.25 -10.53
N ASN A 44 -22.45 1.50 -9.29
CA ASN A 44 -23.79 1.87 -8.85
C ASN A 44 -23.74 2.67 -7.52
N GLY A 45 -23.78 4.00 -7.67
CA GLY A 45 -23.69 4.90 -6.52
C GLY A 45 -24.83 4.77 -5.53
N SER A 46 -26.05 4.40 -5.98
CA SER A 46 -27.19 4.18 -5.07
C SER A 46 -27.01 2.93 -4.24
N LEU A 47 -26.63 1.81 -4.87
CA LEU A 47 -26.31 0.56 -4.18
C LEU A 47 -25.14 0.75 -3.20
N ALA A 48 -24.10 1.49 -3.61
CA ALA A 48 -22.95 1.78 -2.76
C ALA A 48 -23.38 2.57 -1.51
N LYS A 49 -24.15 3.65 -1.65
CA LYS A 49 -24.66 4.44 -0.54
C LYS A 49 -25.54 3.61 0.39
N GLU A 50 -26.48 2.84 -0.16
CA GLU A 50 -27.36 1.97 0.60
C GLU A 50 -26.55 0.93 1.41
N THR A 51 -25.63 0.23 0.75
CA THR A 51 -24.81 -0.79 1.41
C THR A 51 -23.94 -0.20 2.51
N LEU A 52 -23.22 0.89 2.22
CA LEU A 52 -22.33 1.53 3.19
C LEU A 52 -23.06 2.15 4.37
N SER A 53 -24.34 2.54 4.20
CA SER A 53 -25.15 3.03 5.33
C SER A 53 -25.51 1.93 6.33
N LYS A 54 -25.53 0.67 5.90
CA LYS A 54 -25.85 -0.51 6.73
C LYS A 54 -24.63 -1.13 7.41
N VAL A 55 -23.42 -0.67 7.08
CA VAL A 55 -22.18 -1.22 7.65
C VAL A 55 -22.13 -0.96 9.15
N VAL A 56 -21.94 -2.04 9.91
CA VAL A 56 -21.75 -1.98 11.36
C VAL A 56 -20.30 -1.60 11.66
N VAL A 57 -20.10 -0.43 12.27
CA VAL A 57 -18.79 0.08 12.68
C VAL A 57 -18.93 0.66 14.09
N LYS A 58 -18.17 0.13 15.06
CA LYS A 58 -18.21 0.56 16.47
C LYS A 58 -17.83 2.03 16.64
N LYS A 59 -16.85 2.51 15.88
CA LYS A 59 -16.36 3.89 15.90
C LYS A 59 -15.99 4.32 14.49
N LYS A 60 -16.86 5.06 13.85
CA LYS A 60 -16.67 5.55 12.48
C LYS A 60 -15.85 6.83 12.50
N GLU A 61 -14.59 6.76 12.09
CA GLU A 61 -13.68 7.90 12.02
C GLU A 61 -13.43 8.35 10.57
N SER A 62 -13.42 7.40 9.65
CA SER A 62 -13.18 7.70 8.24
C SER A 62 -14.06 6.87 7.29
N PHE A 63 -14.14 7.34 6.04
CA PHE A 63 -14.78 6.58 4.97
C PHE A 63 -14.06 5.25 4.70
N ILE A 64 -12.73 5.24 4.78
CA ILE A 64 -11.91 4.04 4.61
C ILE A 64 -12.23 2.98 5.67
N ASP A 65 -12.48 3.38 6.92
CA ASP A 65 -12.89 2.47 7.99
C ASP A 65 -14.18 1.73 7.63
N THR A 66 -15.13 2.44 7.03
CA THR A 66 -16.40 1.84 6.60
C THR A 66 -16.18 0.82 5.47
N ILE A 67 -15.34 1.15 4.50
CA ILE A 67 -14.99 0.24 3.40
C ILE A 67 -14.25 -0.99 3.93
N PHE A 68 -13.26 -0.78 4.82
CA PHE A 68 -12.56 -1.88 5.44
C PHE A 68 -13.50 -2.79 6.24
N ALA A 69 -14.38 -2.22 7.08
CA ALA A 69 -15.33 -2.97 7.87
C ALA A 69 -16.27 -3.81 6.98
N LEU A 70 -16.81 -3.24 5.88
CA LEU A 70 -17.60 -3.98 4.91
C LEU A 70 -16.85 -5.18 4.33
N ILE A 71 -15.57 -4.97 3.98
CA ILE A 71 -14.77 -5.97 3.28
C ILE A 71 -14.25 -7.06 4.23
N ALA A 72 -13.79 -6.70 5.43
CA ALA A 72 -12.94 -7.58 6.22
C ALA A 72 -13.57 -8.10 7.52
N THR A 73 -14.49 -7.34 8.15
CA THR A 73 -14.95 -7.71 9.50
C THR A 73 -16.04 -8.78 9.48
N GLU A 74 -16.06 -9.62 10.52
CA GLU A 74 -17.05 -10.70 10.68
C GLU A 74 -18.46 -10.14 10.92
N GLU A 75 -18.61 -9.02 11.64
CA GLU A 75 -19.89 -8.39 11.92
C GLU A 75 -20.66 -7.99 10.64
N ASN A 76 -19.94 -7.80 9.53
CA ASN A 76 -20.52 -7.41 8.24
C ASN A 76 -20.58 -8.58 7.22
N GLU A 77 -20.40 -9.83 7.65
CA GLU A 77 -20.41 -10.98 6.75
C GLU A 77 -21.72 -11.16 6.01
N ALA A 78 -22.86 -11.04 6.71
CA ALA A 78 -24.19 -11.15 6.10
C ALA A 78 -24.43 -10.06 5.06
N LEU A 79 -24.06 -8.79 5.37
CA LEU A 79 -24.17 -7.66 4.44
C LEU A 79 -23.26 -7.84 3.22
N ARG A 80 -22.06 -8.36 3.42
CA ARG A 80 -21.10 -8.67 2.34
C ARG A 80 -21.60 -9.78 1.43
N THR A 81 -22.24 -10.81 1.98
CA THR A 81 -22.83 -11.92 1.21
C THR A 81 -24.01 -11.41 0.36
N ASP A 82 -24.88 -10.58 0.92
CA ASP A 82 -25.96 -9.92 0.18
C ASP A 82 -25.41 -9.04 -0.96
N LEU A 83 -24.36 -8.27 -0.68
CA LEU A 83 -23.67 -7.48 -1.70
C LEU A 83 -23.13 -8.36 -2.83
N PHE A 84 -22.49 -9.49 -2.53
CA PHE A 84 -21.97 -10.40 -3.55
C PHE A 84 -23.08 -10.98 -4.44
N THR A 85 -24.26 -11.23 -3.90
CA THR A 85 -25.43 -11.64 -4.67
C THR A 85 -25.91 -10.52 -5.58
N LYS A 86 -26.02 -9.29 -5.08
CA LYS A 86 -26.42 -8.11 -5.88
C LYS A 86 -25.40 -7.77 -6.99
N LEU A 87 -24.16 -8.16 -6.83
CA LEU A 87 -23.08 -7.98 -7.81
C LEU A 87 -22.93 -9.16 -8.79
N GLU A 88 -23.89 -10.09 -8.86
CA GLU A 88 -23.80 -11.25 -9.75
C GLU A 88 -23.66 -10.86 -11.24
N GLY A 89 -24.32 -9.78 -11.66
CA GLY A 89 -24.18 -9.20 -13.01
C GLY A 89 -22.85 -8.47 -13.28
N TYR A 90 -21.97 -8.35 -12.29
CA TYR A 90 -20.69 -7.61 -12.38
C TYR A 90 -19.52 -8.40 -11.83
N PRO A 91 -19.11 -9.44 -12.55
CA PRO A 91 -18.14 -10.44 -12.07
C PRO A 91 -16.78 -9.82 -11.68
N LEU A 92 -16.30 -8.78 -12.36
CA LEU A 92 -15.01 -8.15 -12.05
C LEU A 92 -15.02 -7.43 -10.71
N LEU A 93 -16.05 -6.62 -10.42
CA LEU A 93 -16.17 -5.93 -9.13
C LEU A 93 -16.40 -6.93 -7.99
N ARG A 94 -17.28 -7.92 -8.21
CA ARG A 94 -17.53 -8.99 -7.25
C ARG A 94 -16.24 -9.76 -6.92
N TRP A 95 -15.49 -10.16 -7.93
CA TRP A 95 -14.20 -10.85 -7.76
C TRP A 95 -13.19 -9.99 -7.01
N ARG A 96 -13.11 -8.70 -7.33
CA ARG A 96 -12.22 -7.75 -6.65
C ARG A 96 -12.53 -7.64 -5.17
N LEU A 97 -13.79 -7.38 -4.81
CA LEU A 97 -14.21 -7.28 -3.41
C LEU A 97 -14.02 -8.61 -2.65
N PHE A 98 -14.30 -9.74 -3.29
CA PHE A 98 -14.03 -11.07 -2.72
C PHE A 98 -12.53 -11.31 -2.49
N THR A 99 -11.68 -10.88 -3.43
CA THR A 99 -10.23 -10.99 -3.29
C THR A 99 -9.72 -10.12 -2.13
N LEU A 100 -10.23 -8.89 -2.00
CA LEU A 100 -9.90 -8.02 -0.89
C LEU A 100 -10.38 -8.57 0.46
N ASN A 101 -11.56 -9.21 0.51
CA ASN A 101 -12.01 -9.92 1.70
C ASN A 101 -11.03 -11.03 2.11
N LYS A 102 -10.53 -11.83 1.16
CA LYS A 102 -9.50 -12.85 1.46
C LYS A 102 -8.19 -12.23 1.96
N ILE A 103 -7.78 -11.10 1.38
CA ILE A 103 -6.52 -10.41 1.76
C ILE A 103 -6.66 -9.85 3.16
N PHE A 104 -7.70 -9.07 3.43
CA PHE A 104 -7.89 -8.36 4.70
C PHE A 104 -8.57 -9.19 5.79
N GLY A 105 -9.01 -10.42 5.50
CA GLY A 105 -9.66 -11.28 6.48
C GLY A 105 -8.76 -11.74 7.64
N ASN A 106 -7.44 -11.79 7.42
CA ASN A 106 -6.46 -12.05 8.46
C ASN A 106 -5.12 -11.37 8.18
N ALA A 107 -4.33 -11.16 9.22
CA ALA A 107 -3.05 -10.46 9.12
C ALA A 107 -1.99 -11.25 8.33
N GLU A 108 -2.06 -12.57 8.29
CA GLU A 108 -1.12 -13.40 7.51
C GLU A 108 -1.29 -13.18 6.00
N ASN A 109 -2.53 -13.19 5.50
CA ASN A 109 -2.82 -12.91 4.10
C ASN A 109 -2.47 -11.46 3.74
N THR A 110 -2.74 -10.54 4.66
CA THR A 110 -2.39 -9.11 4.50
C THR A 110 -0.87 -8.93 4.37
N ASP A 111 -0.08 -9.58 5.24
CA ASP A 111 1.39 -9.56 5.19
C ASP A 111 1.94 -10.20 3.92
N ALA A 112 1.43 -11.37 3.53
CA ALA A 112 1.82 -12.04 2.31
C ALA A 112 1.53 -11.19 1.07
N PHE A 113 0.39 -10.51 1.04
CA PHE A 113 0.01 -9.61 -0.04
C PHE A 113 0.93 -8.38 -0.11
N LEU A 114 1.22 -7.75 1.02
CA LEU A 114 2.15 -6.61 1.11
C LEU A 114 3.57 -7.01 0.68
N THR A 115 4.06 -8.15 1.16
CA THR A 115 5.37 -8.69 0.79
C THR A 115 5.46 -8.93 -0.73
N ALA A 116 4.42 -9.52 -1.33
CA ALA A 116 4.37 -9.74 -2.77
C ALA A 116 4.35 -8.42 -3.56
N HIS A 117 3.63 -7.40 -3.07
CA HIS A 117 3.63 -6.05 -3.65
C HIS A 117 5.03 -5.44 -3.59
N THR A 118 5.64 -5.41 -2.42
CA THR A 118 6.99 -4.86 -2.20
C THR A 118 8.03 -5.48 -3.13
N LYS A 119 8.03 -6.82 -3.28
CA LYS A 119 8.92 -7.53 -4.20
C LYS A 119 8.68 -7.13 -5.66
N ARG A 120 7.42 -6.94 -6.09
CA ARG A 120 7.11 -6.49 -7.46
C ARG A 120 7.65 -5.09 -7.73
N VAL A 121 7.45 -4.16 -6.79
CA VAL A 121 7.95 -2.78 -6.90
C VAL A 121 9.48 -2.77 -6.93
N GLU A 122 10.13 -3.52 -6.04
CA GLU A 122 11.60 -3.68 -6.03
C GLU A 122 12.12 -4.15 -7.40
N TRP A 123 11.52 -5.20 -7.93
CA TRP A 123 11.91 -5.74 -9.24
C TRP A 123 11.73 -4.71 -10.36
N GLN A 124 10.64 -3.94 -10.35
CA GLN A 124 10.39 -2.90 -11.34
C GLN A 124 11.39 -1.73 -11.23
N ILE A 125 11.72 -1.27 -10.02
CA ILE A 125 12.71 -0.22 -9.81
C ILE A 125 14.09 -0.67 -10.33
N ARG A 126 14.49 -1.92 -10.03
CA ARG A 126 15.74 -2.48 -10.57
C ARG A 126 15.73 -2.57 -12.09
N ARG A 127 14.59 -2.90 -12.70
CA ARG A 127 14.41 -2.92 -14.15
C ARG A 127 14.53 -1.53 -14.76
N ILE A 128 13.91 -0.52 -14.14
CA ILE A 128 14.03 0.89 -14.54
C ILE A 128 15.50 1.33 -14.51
N TYR A 129 16.21 1.01 -13.44
CA TYR A 129 17.63 1.35 -13.30
C TYR A 129 18.51 0.68 -14.39
N ARG A 130 18.24 -0.57 -14.72
CA ARG A 130 18.94 -1.27 -15.83
C ARG A 130 18.69 -0.60 -17.18
N VAL A 131 17.45 -0.24 -17.49
CA VAL A 131 17.10 0.45 -18.74
C VAL A 131 17.76 1.82 -18.80
N ARG A 132 17.76 2.57 -17.71
CA ARG A 132 18.50 3.84 -17.61
C ARG A 132 19.99 3.63 -17.95
N ASN A 133 20.62 2.58 -17.42
CA ASN A 133 22.02 2.29 -17.69
C ASN A 133 22.26 1.90 -19.15
N LEU A 134 21.38 1.12 -19.78
CA LEU A 134 21.45 0.80 -21.22
C LEU A 134 21.37 2.09 -22.08
N ILE A 135 20.43 2.97 -21.78
CA ILE A 135 20.27 4.23 -22.50
C ILE A 135 21.54 5.10 -22.37
N VAL A 136 22.03 5.27 -21.14
CA VAL A 136 23.15 6.19 -20.85
C VAL A 136 24.48 5.67 -21.37
N HIS A 137 24.72 4.36 -21.27
CA HIS A 137 26.04 3.78 -21.59
C HIS A 137 26.14 3.20 -22.99
N SER A 138 25.04 2.73 -23.57
CA SER A 138 25.06 2.11 -24.91
C SER A 138 24.15 2.78 -25.94
N GLY A 139 23.44 3.84 -25.58
CA GLY A 139 22.48 4.50 -26.47
C GLY A 139 21.30 3.61 -26.88
N THR A 140 21.13 2.44 -26.24
CA THR A 140 20.09 1.48 -26.61
C THR A 140 18.82 1.71 -25.80
N MET A 141 17.69 1.92 -26.49
CA MET A 141 16.38 2.12 -25.87
C MET A 141 15.48 0.90 -26.16
N PRO A 142 15.22 0.03 -25.16
CA PRO A 142 14.29 -1.09 -25.33
C PRO A 142 12.87 -0.64 -25.64
N ALA A 143 12.12 -1.42 -26.44
CA ALA A 143 10.76 -1.09 -26.87
C ALA A 143 9.75 -0.89 -25.70
N TYR A 144 10.00 -1.54 -24.56
CA TYR A 144 9.14 -1.45 -23.35
C TYR A 144 9.48 -0.26 -22.44
N THR A 145 10.39 0.64 -22.84
CA THR A 145 10.84 1.79 -22.00
C THR A 145 9.68 2.69 -21.60
N ASN A 146 8.71 2.95 -22.49
CA ASN A 146 7.56 3.82 -22.19
C ASN A 146 6.72 3.29 -21.02
N LEU A 147 6.49 1.99 -20.95
CA LEU A 147 5.75 1.37 -19.82
C LEU A 147 6.50 1.53 -18.48
N LEU A 148 7.83 1.56 -18.52
CA LEU A 148 8.62 1.78 -17.31
C LEU A 148 8.62 3.24 -16.86
N ILE A 149 8.48 4.19 -17.79
CA ILE A 149 8.39 5.63 -17.49
C ILE A 149 7.13 5.91 -16.68
N GLU A 150 5.98 5.36 -17.07
CA GLU A 150 4.72 5.50 -16.31
C GLU A 150 4.86 4.99 -14.87
N ASN A 151 5.44 3.81 -14.70
CA ASN A 151 5.70 3.28 -13.36
C ASN A 151 6.67 4.16 -12.56
N LEU A 152 7.73 4.68 -13.22
CA LEU A 152 8.69 5.57 -12.58
C LEU A 152 8.01 6.85 -12.07
N HIS A 153 7.17 7.48 -12.88
CA HIS A 153 6.39 8.66 -12.48
C HIS A 153 5.54 8.35 -11.25
N ASN A 154 4.76 7.28 -11.27
CA ASN A 154 3.90 6.90 -10.14
C ASN A 154 4.70 6.66 -8.85
N TYR A 155 5.85 5.97 -8.93
CA TYR A 155 6.69 5.73 -7.75
C TYR A 155 7.34 7.01 -7.22
N PHE A 156 7.77 7.87 -8.14
CA PHE A 156 8.41 9.13 -7.78
C PHE A 156 7.41 10.11 -7.17
N ASP A 157 6.20 10.23 -7.74
CA ASP A 157 5.13 11.07 -7.22
C ASP A 157 4.70 10.61 -5.81
N THR A 158 4.54 9.30 -5.60
CA THR A 158 4.23 8.75 -4.29
C THR A 158 5.32 9.09 -3.28
N PHE A 159 6.58 8.91 -3.65
CA PHE A 159 7.72 9.24 -2.81
C PHE A 159 7.78 10.73 -2.48
N LEU A 160 7.68 11.61 -3.49
CA LEU A 160 7.71 13.06 -3.31
C LEU A 160 6.57 13.56 -2.42
N ASN A 161 5.34 13.07 -2.66
CA ASN A 161 4.19 13.46 -1.85
C ASN A 161 4.41 13.12 -0.37
N MET A 162 4.98 11.95 -0.06
CA MET A 162 5.30 11.59 1.32
C MET A 162 6.40 12.45 1.92
N VAL A 163 7.45 12.79 1.16
CA VAL A 163 8.51 13.72 1.60
C VAL A 163 7.91 15.11 1.90
N ILE A 164 7.05 15.61 1.02
CA ILE A 164 6.38 16.90 1.18
C ILE A 164 5.45 16.88 2.40
N ASP A 165 4.66 15.83 2.58
CA ASP A 165 3.78 15.68 3.73
C ASP A 165 4.57 15.64 5.04
N ASP A 166 5.66 14.87 5.11
CA ASP A 166 6.49 14.80 6.31
C ASP A 166 7.23 16.13 6.60
N ALA A 167 7.62 16.88 5.57
CA ALA A 167 8.30 18.17 5.73
C ALA A 167 7.34 19.33 6.06
N ILE A 168 6.22 19.44 5.34
CA ILE A 168 5.34 20.63 5.38
C ILE A 168 4.15 20.41 6.28
N LYS A 169 3.40 19.33 6.09
CA LYS A 169 2.15 19.06 6.79
C LYS A 169 2.39 18.60 8.21
N TYR A 170 3.28 17.63 8.39
CA TYR A 170 3.57 17.04 9.70
C TYR A 170 4.78 17.65 10.40
N LYS A 171 5.62 18.40 9.69
CA LYS A 171 6.84 19.07 10.20
C LYS A 171 7.79 18.10 10.94
N ARG A 172 7.85 16.85 10.50
CA ARG A 172 8.68 15.79 11.12
C ARG A 172 10.10 15.76 10.54
N ALA A 173 10.24 16.07 9.24
CA ALA A 173 11.51 16.02 8.53
C ALA A 173 11.95 17.43 8.11
N LYS A 174 13.23 17.75 8.34
CA LYS A 174 13.87 18.98 7.87
C LYS A 174 14.71 18.76 6.61
N THR A 175 15.05 17.51 6.32
CA THR A 175 15.82 17.10 5.14
C THR A 175 15.18 15.89 4.49
N VAL A 176 15.52 15.62 3.22
CA VAL A 176 15.05 14.44 2.50
C VAL A 176 15.52 13.15 3.17
N GLU A 177 16.75 13.13 3.69
CA GLU A 177 17.30 11.98 4.41
C GLU A 177 16.50 11.67 5.67
N GLN A 178 16.05 12.68 6.41
CA GLN A 178 15.18 12.50 7.57
C GLN A 178 13.83 11.94 7.17
N ALA A 179 13.23 12.43 6.07
CA ALA A 179 11.97 11.88 5.55
C ALA A 179 12.13 10.41 5.14
N ILE A 180 13.22 10.05 4.49
CA ILE A 180 13.51 8.64 4.13
C ILE A 180 13.66 7.76 5.38
N LEU A 181 14.35 8.24 6.41
CA LEU A 181 14.50 7.49 7.67
C LEU A 181 13.15 7.29 8.35
N GLU A 182 12.30 8.31 8.38
CA GLU A 182 10.96 8.24 8.94
C GLU A 182 10.07 7.25 8.16
N MET A 183 10.09 7.28 6.83
CA MET A 183 9.39 6.31 6.00
C MET A 183 9.88 4.87 6.24
N ASN A 184 11.21 4.67 6.35
CA ASN A 184 11.78 3.36 6.68
C ASN A 184 11.30 2.86 8.05
N PHE A 185 11.27 3.74 9.05
CA PHE A 185 10.78 3.41 10.39
C PHE A 185 9.31 2.97 10.34
N LYS A 186 8.44 3.74 9.68
CA LYS A 186 7.01 3.44 9.51
C LYS A 186 6.78 2.12 8.77
N ALA A 187 7.49 1.87 7.67
CA ALA A 187 7.37 0.63 6.91
C ALA A 187 7.79 -0.60 7.74
N ASN A 188 8.88 -0.48 8.51
CA ASN A 188 9.32 -1.54 9.41
C ASN A 188 8.33 -1.79 10.55
N LEU A 189 7.73 -0.73 11.08
CA LEU A 189 6.72 -0.83 12.15
C LEU A 189 5.45 -1.53 11.62
N LEU A 190 4.99 -1.17 10.42
CA LEU A 190 3.87 -1.82 9.73
C LEU A 190 4.11 -3.34 9.62
N THR A 191 5.27 -3.75 9.12
CA THR A 191 5.63 -5.17 8.99
C THR A 191 5.66 -5.88 10.34
N LYS A 192 6.29 -5.29 11.36
CA LYS A 192 6.32 -5.85 12.72
C LYS A 192 4.93 -6.00 13.34
N ASN A 193 4.05 -5.02 13.11
CA ASN A 193 2.69 -5.07 13.61
C ASN A 193 1.87 -6.17 12.93
N LEU A 194 2.06 -6.38 11.62
CA LEU A 194 1.46 -7.50 10.90
C LEU A 194 1.95 -8.85 11.43
N GLU A 195 3.25 -9.02 11.64
CA GLU A 195 3.83 -10.23 12.20
C GLU A 195 3.28 -10.54 13.60
N LYS A 196 3.18 -9.51 14.46
CA LYS A 196 2.66 -9.64 15.83
C LYS A 196 1.20 -10.12 15.85
N HIS A 197 0.39 -9.72 14.87
CA HIS A 197 -1.03 -10.06 14.77
C HIS A 197 -1.32 -11.20 13.79
N LYS A 198 -0.31 -11.93 13.33
CA LYS A 198 -0.40 -12.92 12.25
C LYS A 198 -1.50 -13.98 12.44
N LYS A 199 -1.80 -14.36 13.69
CA LYS A 199 -2.83 -15.36 14.02
C LYS A 199 -4.17 -14.74 14.44
N ALA A 200 -4.29 -13.42 14.46
CA ALA A 200 -5.50 -12.73 14.86
C ALA A 200 -6.43 -12.50 13.65
N SER A 201 -7.75 -12.58 13.88
CA SER A 201 -8.71 -12.07 12.90
C SER A 201 -8.52 -10.57 12.73
N MET A 202 -8.67 -10.07 11.51
CA MET A 202 -8.48 -8.67 11.21
C MET A 202 -9.75 -7.89 11.56
N THR A 203 -9.78 -7.35 12.76
CA THR A 203 -10.81 -6.40 13.21
C THR A 203 -10.44 -4.97 12.78
N LEU A 204 -11.40 -4.05 12.84
CA LEU A 204 -11.11 -2.64 12.57
C LEU A 204 -10.07 -2.06 13.55
N ASP A 205 -10.11 -2.46 14.82
CA ASP A 205 -9.15 -2.01 15.83
C ASP A 205 -7.75 -2.54 15.52
N THR A 206 -7.62 -3.83 15.13
CA THR A 206 -6.36 -4.42 14.68
C THR A 206 -5.81 -3.71 13.44
N TYR A 207 -6.68 -3.42 12.47
CA TYR A 207 -6.30 -2.70 11.25
C TYR A 207 -5.78 -1.29 11.57
N LYS A 208 -6.51 -0.54 12.41
CA LYS A 208 -6.09 0.78 12.85
C LYS A 208 -4.77 0.74 13.64
N TYR A 209 -4.63 -0.23 14.53
CA TYR A 209 -3.37 -0.41 15.27
C TYR A 209 -2.19 -0.62 14.32
N ILE A 210 -2.35 -1.52 13.33
CA ILE A 210 -1.31 -1.79 12.35
C ILE A 210 -0.97 -0.53 11.54
N LEU A 211 -1.96 0.23 11.09
CA LEU A 211 -1.75 1.41 10.26
C LEU A 211 -1.42 2.67 11.06
N CYS A 212 -2.07 2.90 12.18
CA CYS A 212 -1.88 4.14 12.96
C CYS A 212 -0.51 4.23 13.59
N GLU A 213 0.00 3.13 14.14
CA GLU A 213 1.38 3.11 14.67
C GLU A 213 2.43 3.22 13.56
N SER A 214 2.08 2.96 12.32
CA SER A 214 2.98 3.12 11.18
C SER A 214 2.86 4.47 10.46
N LEU A 215 1.78 5.23 10.71
CA LEU A 215 1.51 6.49 10.00
C LEU A 215 1.61 7.74 10.91
N HIS A 216 1.58 7.58 12.23
CA HIS A 216 1.71 8.64 13.23
C HIS A 216 3.03 8.55 13.99
#